data_efd1347640f64e7c1965457405787692
#
_entry.id   efd1347640f64e7c1965457405787692
#
_cell.length_a   1.000
_cell.length_b   1.000
_cell.length_c   1.000
_cell.angle_alpha   90.00
_cell.angle_beta   90.00
_cell.angle_gamma   90.00
#
_symmetry.space_group_name_H-M   'P 1'
#
loop_
_entity.id
_entity.type
_entity.pdbx_description
1 polymer ?
#
loop_
_entity_poly.entity_id
_entity_poly.type
_entity_poly.pdbx_seq_one_letter_code
_entity_poly.pdbx_strand_id
1 'polypeptide(L)'
;EVENITPDSMERLLFDDIPFLKIAQQEHDYFTDVLRKHGAKVLYIDQLASETLALSGDIRNKFIETFLDEAGYDLGTTHDTLKEYLMSFDVPEMVEKLYAGVRRNEFAFSNDSLHDLAGRDAANPFLLDPLPNAYFTRDPQASIGNGITINHMTYKARQPESLFTEYVMKYHPSFAGKVDIWRDRDYLTRIEGGDELVLNDHVLAIGVSQRTSSKSIEGLAKELFANPNAKFDTVVAIEIPHNHAMMHLDTVFTMVNKAQFIVFP
;
A
#
# COMPACT_ATOMS: atom_id res chain seq x y z
N GLU A 1 2.41 -3.13 12.70
CA GLU A 1 3.82 -3.55 12.87
C GLU A 1 3.97 -5.07 12.78
N VAL A 2 5.14 -5.55 12.33
CA VAL A 2 5.41 -6.99 12.21
C VAL A 2 5.34 -7.74 13.54
N GLU A 3 5.59 -7.09 14.66
CA GLU A 3 5.43 -7.67 16.02
C GLU A 3 3.98 -7.99 16.38
N ASN A 4 3.01 -7.44 15.67
CA ASN A 4 1.59 -7.68 15.89
C ASN A 4 1.05 -8.87 15.08
N ILE A 5 1.89 -9.52 14.27
CA ILE A 5 1.56 -10.77 13.61
C ILE A 5 1.53 -11.89 14.65
N THR A 6 0.48 -12.70 14.61
CA THR A 6 0.33 -13.89 15.46
C THR A 6 0.16 -15.12 14.56
N PRO A 7 0.42 -16.34 15.04
CA PRO A 7 0.16 -17.55 14.25
C PRO A 7 -1.25 -17.60 13.65
N ASP A 8 -2.26 -17.16 14.39
CA ASP A 8 -3.65 -17.16 13.94
C ASP A 8 -3.96 -16.06 12.91
N SER A 9 -3.11 -15.04 12.80
CA SER A 9 -3.31 -13.91 11.86
C SER A 9 -2.40 -13.95 10.65
N MET A 10 -1.39 -14.82 10.60
CA MET A 10 -0.37 -14.85 9.53
C MET A 10 -1.00 -15.01 8.15
N GLU A 11 -1.83 -16.02 7.95
CA GLU A 11 -2.47 -16.28 6.64
C GLU A 11 -3.30 -15.07 6.19
N ARG A 12 -4.09 -14.49 7.08
CA ARG A 12 -4.94 -13.32 6.79
C ARG A 12 -4.12 -12.07 6.49
N LEU A 13 -2.98 -11.90 7.17
CA LEU A 13 -2.05 -10.79 6.98
C LEU A 13 -0.99 -11.08 5.92
N LEU A 14 -1.08 -12.21 5.22
CA LEU A 14 -0.22 -12.59 4.08
C LEU A 14 1.26 -12.74 4.47
N PHE A 15 1.53 -13.31 5.64
CA PHE A 15 2.88 -13.66 6.11
C PHE A 15 3.00 -15.17 6.30
N ASP A 16 4.14 -15.73 5.90
CA ASP A 16 4.46 -17.14 6.08
C ASP A 16 5.16 -17.41 7.41
N ASP A 17 5.73 -16.37 8.05
CA ASP A 17 6.41 -16.46 9.34
C ASP A 17 6.33 -15.10 10.08
N ILE A 18 6.73 -15.09 11.36
CA ILE A 18 6.76 -13.88 12.18
C ILE A 18 8.18 -13.33 12.20
N PRO A 19 8.46 -12.21 11.49
CA PRO A 19 9.80 -11.63 11.46
C PRO A 19 10.24 -11.11 12.84
N PHE A 20 11.51 -11.26 13.16
CA PHE A 20 12.08 -10.65 14.36
C PHE A 20 12.38 -9.16 14.11
N LEU A 21 11.54 -8.28 14.64
CA LEU A 21 11.55 -6.84 14.36
C LEU A 21 12.94 -6.21 14.47
N LYS A 22 13.70 -6.50 15.53
CA LYS A 22 15.02 -5.92 15.75
C LYS A 22 15.99 -6.19 14.60
N ILE A 23 15.99 -7.41 14.06
CA ILE A 23 16.83 -7.76 12.91
C ILE A 23 16.28 -7.14 11.64
N ALA A 24 14.98 -7.21 11.42
CA ALA A 24 14.34 -6.58 10.27
C ALA A 24 14.64 -5.07 10.17
N GLN A 25 14.60 -4.36 11.30
CA GLN A 25 14.98 -2.93 11.36
C GLN A 25 16.45 -2.72 10.97
N GLN A 26 17.37 -3.52 11.52
CA GLN A 26 18.80 -3.41 11.19
C GLN A 26 19.08 -3.65 9.70
N GLU A 27 18.43 -4.65 9.11
CA GLU A 27 18.57 -4.97 7.68
C GLU A 27 17.98 -3.87 6.81
N HIS A 28 16.82 -3.33 7.19
CA HIS A 28 16.21 -2.20 6.51
C HIS A 28 17.07 -0.94 6.58
N ASP A 29 17.62 -0.61 7.75
CA ASP A 29 18.50 0.55 7.93
C ASP A 29 19.78 0.40 7.09
N TYR A 30 20.36 -0.79 7.06
CA TYR A 30 21.51 -1.09 6.21
C TYR A 30 21.18 -0.88 4.72
N PHE A 31 20.04 -1.36 4.27
CA PHE A 31 19.58 -1.17 2.88
C PHE A 31 19.41 0.33 2.55
N THR A 32 18.75 1.09 3.41
CA THR A 32 18.57 2.52 3.20
C THR A 32 19.88 3.29 3.22
N ASP A 33 20.84 2.89 4.05
CA ASP A 33 22.17 3.49 4.09
C ASP A 33 22.98 3.21 2.82
N VAL A 34 22.84 2.05 2.22
CA VAL A 34 23.42 1.75 0.90
C VAL A 34 22.86 2.70 -0.16
N LEU A 35 21.55 2.91 -0.20
CA LEU A 35 20.93 3.85 -1.12
C LEU A 35 21.43 5.29 -0.91
N ARG A 36 21.51 5.74 0.33
CA ARG A 36 22.05 7.10 0.69
C ARG A 36 23.50 7.28 0.25
N LYS A 37 24.34 6.25 0.46
CA LYS A 37 25.75 6.26 0.03
C LYS A 37 25.90 6.37 -1.49
N HIS A 38 24.91 5.94 -2.26
CA HIS A 38 24.86 6.08 -3.71
C HIS A 38 24.12 7.34 -4.18
N GLY A 39 23.86 8.29 -3.27
CA GLY A 39 23.26 9.59 -3.59
C GLY A 39 21.74 9.63 -3.65
N ALA A 40 21.05 8.56 -3.29
CA ALA A 40 19.59 8.57 -3.22
C ALA A 40 19.10 9.32 -1.99
N LYS A 41 18.05 10.14 -2.16
CA LYS A 41 17.27 10.70 -1.05
C LYS A 41 16.24 9.66 -0.63
N VAL A 42 16.44 9.04 0.52
CA VAL A 42 15.48 8.09 1.10
C VAL A 42 14.41 8.84 1.86
N LEU A 43 13.15 8.58 1.54
CA LEU A 43 11.97 9.13 2.19
C LEU A 43 11.16 7.98 2.81
N TYR A 44 10.50 8.26 3.92
CA TYR A 44 9.67 7.28 4.62
C TYR A 44 8.20 7.65 4.46
N ILE A 45 7.38 6.69 4.09
CA ILE A 45 5.96 6.93 3.79
C ILE A 45 5.17 7.36 5.04
N ASP A 46 5.49 6.84 6.20
CA ASP A 46 4.91 7.22 7.48
C ASP A 46 5.19 8.69 7.84
N GLN A 47 6.42 9.15 7.59
CA GLN A 47 6.79 10.55 7.78
C GLN A 47 6.07 11.47 6.80
N LEU A 48 6.06 11.11 5.51
CA LEU A 48 5.34 11.87 4.48
C LEU A 48 3.83 11.91 4.76
N ALA A 49 3.26 10.80 5.23
CA ALA A 49 1.86 10.75 5.63
C ALA A 49 1.60 11.67 6.84
N SER A 50 2.47 11.62 7.85
CA SER A 50 2.37 12.50 9.02
C SER A 50 2.46 13.97 8.63
N GLU A 51 3.43 14.36 7.79
CA GLU A 51 3.55 15.71 7.25
C GLU A 51 2.28 16.12 6.48
N THR A 52 1.73 15.22 5.68
CA THR A 52 0.52 15.47 4.88
C THR A 52 -0.71 15.68 5.76
N LEU A 53 -0.93 14.78 6.72
CA LEU A 53 -2.11 14.81 7.58
C LEU A 53 -2.06 15.94 8.61
N ALA A 54 -0.86 16.49 8.89
CA ALA A 54 -0.69 17.68 9.71
C ALA A 54 -1.05 19.00 8.99
N LEU A 55 -1.18 19.01 7.66
CA LEU A 55 -1.48 20.21 6.88
C LEU A 55 -2.84 20.81 7.24
N SER A 56 -3.84 19.98 7.53
CA SER A 56 -5.21 20.43 7.82
C SER A 56 -5.98 19.37 8.60
N GLY A 57 -6.80 19.84 9.56
CA GLY A 57 -7.75 18.98 10.26
C GLY A 57 -8.76 18.31 9.32
N ASP A 58 -9.14 18.98 8.24
CA ASP A 58 -10.07 18.42 7.24
C ASP A 58 -9.45 17.28 6.45
N ILE A 59 -8.18 17.42 6.05
CA ILE A 59 -7.43 16.36 5.36
C ILE A 59 -7.32 15.13 6.28
N ARG A 60 -6.91 15.34 7.53
CA ARG A 60 -6.80 14.30 8.53
C ARG A 60 -8.13 13.59 8.79
N ASN A 61 -9.21 14.37 8.98
CA ASN A 61 -10.53 13.83 9.21
C ASN A 61 -11.01 12.96 8.03
N LYS A 62 -10.87 13.43 6.80
CA LYS A 62 -11.22 12.67 5.60
C LYS A 62 -10.41 11.40 5.46
N PHE A 63 -9.12 11.45 5.77
CA PHE A 63 -8.25 10.27 5.75
C PHE A 63 -8.76 9.20 6.72
N ILE A 64 -9.03 9.58 7.97
CA ILE A 64 -9.52 8.65 8.99
C ILE A 64 -10.87 8.05 8.61
N GLU A 65 -11.82 8.87 8.10
CA GLU A 65 -13.11 8.37 7.61
C GLU A 65 -12.91 7.29 6.54
N THR A 66 -12.11 7.58 5.51
CA THR A 66 -11.84 6.62 4.43
C THR A 66 -11.14 5.36 4.96
N PHE A 67 -10.18 5.52 5.87
CA PHE A 67 -9.46 4.40 6.46
C PHE A 67 -10.40 3.48 7.26
N LEU A 68 -11.29 4.05 8.07
CA LEU A 68 -12.26 3.30 8.85
C LEU A 68 -13.30 2.60 7.97
N ASP A 69 -13.78 3.27 6.93
CA ASP A 69 -14.70 2.71 5.94
C ASP A 69 -14.08 1.46 5.26
N GLU A 70 -12.85 1.57 4.79
CA GLU A 70 -12.11 0.45 4.18
C GLU A 70 -11.82 -0.69 5.17
N ALA A 71 -11.63 -0.37 6.44
CA ALA A 71 -11.49 -1.36 7.50
C ALA A 71 -12.83 -2.05 7.87
N GLY A 72 -13.95 -1.59 7.29
CA GLY A 72 -15.29 -2.13 7.52
C GLY A 72 -16.02 -1.50 8.70
N TYR A 73 -15.62 -0.31 9.11
CA TYR A 73 -16.30 0.50 10.12
C TYR A 73 -16.85 1.77 9.49
N ASP A 74 -17.80 1.62 8.58
CA ASP A 74 -18.44 2.72 7.85
C ASP A 74 -19.48 3.48 8.68
N LEU A 75 -20.09 2.82 9.67
CA LEU A 75 -21.16 3.36 10.51
C LEU A 75 -21.15 2.77 11.92
N GLY A 76 -21.78 3.50 12.85
CA GLY A 76 -22.12 2.99 14.18
C GLY A 76 -21.18 3.46 15.30
N THR A 77 -21.50 3.06 16.53
CA THR A 77 -20.82 3.53 17.75
C THR A 77 -19.34 3.16 17.75
N THR A 78 -18.98 2.01 17.18
CA THR A 78 -17.57 1.59 17.07
C THR A 78 -16.79 2.49 16.11
N HIS A 79 -17.37 2.88 14.96
CA HIS A 79 -16.79 3.87 14.07
C HIS A 79 -16.46 5.18 14.81
N ASP A 80 -17.47 5.76 15.46
CA ASP A 80 -17.33 7.05 16.15
C ASP A 80 -16.26 6.98 17.26
N THR A 81 -16.27 5.90 18.03
CA THR A 81 -15.30 5.68 19.11
C THR A 81 -13.88 5.48 18.58
N LEU A 82 -13.71 4.70 17.50
CA LEU A 82 -12.40 4.52 16.83
C LEU A 82 -11.87 5.82 16.26
N LYS A 83 -12.74 6.58 15.61
CA LYS A 83 -12.40 7.91 15.07
C LYS A 83 -11.97 8.86 16.17
N GLU A 84 -12.75 8.98 17.25
CA GLU A 84 -12.42 9.82 18.40
C GLU A 84 -11.08 9.40 19.03
N TYR A 85 -10.88 8.10 19.22
CA TYR A 85 -9.64 7.52 19.73
C TYR A 85 -8.44 7.88 18.86
N LEU A 86 -8.50 7.65 17.55
CA LEU A 86 -7.41 7.97 16.63
C LEU A 86 -7.13 9.47 16.55
N MET A 87 -8.18 10.29 16.56
CA MET A 87 -8.05 11.75 16.52
C MET A 87 -7.55 12.36 17.83
N SER A 88 -7.52 11.60 18.93
CA SER A 88 -6.97 12.05 20.22
C SER A 88 -5.44 12.08 20.26
N PHE A 89 -4.76 11.36 19.37
CA PHE A 89 -3.32 11.36 19.25
C PHE A 89 -2.80 12.58 18.47
N ASP A 90 -1.54 12.93 18.66
CA ASP A 90 -0.86 13.77 17.67
C ASP A 90 -0.72 13.03 16.34
N VAL A 91 -0.38 13.76 15.27
CA VAL A 91 -0.43 13.16 13.92
C VAL A 91 0.58 12.02 13.73
N PRO A 92 1.85 12.13 14.18
CA PRO A 92 2.80 11.04 14.08
C PRO A 92 2.37 9.79 14.85
N GLU A 93 1.89 9.95 16.08
CA GLU A 93 1.40 8.83 16.90
C GLU A 93 0.16 8.18 16.27
N MET A 94 -0.74 8.99 15.71
CA MET A 94 -1.91 8.49 14.99
C MET A 94 -1.50 7.63 13.78
N VAL A 95 -0.55 8.10 12.97
CA VAL A 95 -0.03 7.34 11.82
C VAL A 95 0.62 6.04 12.27
N GLU A 96 1.43 6.07 13.33
CA GLU A 96 2.00 4.86 13.94
C GLU A 96 0.91 3.87 14.38
N LYS A 97 -0.16 4.36 15.02
CA LYS A 97 -1.32 3.54 15.42
C LYS A 97 -2.02 2.91 14.22
N LEU A 98 -2.17 3.62 13.12
CA LEU A 98 -2.79 3.07 11.91
C LEU A 98 -1.97 1.92 11.32
N TYR A 99 -0.63 2.01 11.35
CA TYR A 99 0.25 0.91 10.93
C TYR A 99 0.32 -0.24 11.95
N ALA A 100 0.31 0.08 13.24
CA ALA A 100 0.38 -0.90 14.32
C ALA A 100 -0.92 -1.69 14.50
N GLY A 101 -2.03 -1.11 14.06
CA GLY A 101 -3.37 -1.60 14.35
C GLY A 101 -3.87 -1.17 15.73
N VAL A 102 -5.15 -1.34 15.97
CA VAL A 102 -5.82 -1.00 17.25
C VAL A 102 -6.39 -2.26 17.87
N ARG A 103 -5.94 -2.58 19.08
CA ARG A 103 -6.42 -3.76 19.80
C ARG A 103 -7.74 -3.48 20.52
N ARG A 104 -8.57 -4.51 20.68
CA ARG A 104 -9.86 -4.42 21.38
C ARG A 104 -9.75 -3.98 22.83
N ASN A 105 -8.63 -4.23 23.49
CA ASN A 105 -8.41 -3.90 24.89
C ASN A 105 -7.74 -2.53 25.12
N GLU A 106 -7.50 -1.75 24.08
CA GLU A 106 -6.87 -0.43 24.22
C GLU A 106 -7.83 0.63 24.74
N PHE A 107 -9.12 0.44 24.55
CA PHE A 107 -10.15 1.34 25.09
C PHE A 107 -11.50 0.61 25.27
N ALA A 108 -12.38 1.21 26.07
CA ALA A 108 -13.72 0.69 26.23
C ALA A 108 -14.59 1.12 25.03
N PHE A 109 -15.23 0.17 24.37
CA PHE A 109 -16.20 0.42 23.33
C PHE A 109 -17.47 -0.39 23.59
N SER A 110 -18.61 0.12 23.14
CA SER A 110 -19.88 -0.60 23.24
C SER A 110 -20.20 -1.31 21.94
N ASN A 111 -20.84 -2.48 22.06
CA ASN A 111 -21.28 -3.28 20.91
C ASN A 111 -22.82 -3.14 20.77
N ASP A 112 -23.30 -1.93 20.54
CA ASP A 112 -24.72 -1.64 20.66
C ASP A 112 -25.48 -1.81 19.33
N SER A 113 -24.78 -2.01 18.21
CA SER A 113 -25.41 -2.21 16.91
C SER A 113 -25.31 -3.67 16.43
N LEU A 114 -26.28 -4.09 15.61
CA LEU A 114 -26.21 -5.39 14.93
C LEU A 114 -24.99 -5.50 14.01
N HIS A 115 -24.57 -4.40 13.40
CA HIS A 115 -23.34 -4.34 12.62
C HIS A 115 -22.11 -4.66 13.48
N ASP A 116 -22.04 -4.10 14.67
CA ASP A 116 -20.97 -4.35 15.63
C ASP A 116 -20.95 -5.79 16.16
N LEU A 117 -22.10 -6.45 16.21
CA LEU A 117 -22.22 -7.83 16.67
C LEU A 117 -22.06 -8.86 15.55
N ALA A 118 -22.53 -8.52 14.33
CA ALA A 118 -22.47 -9.41 13.16
C ALA A 118 -21.13 -9.23 12.42
N GLY A 119 -20.44 -10.30 12.14
CA GLY A 119 -19.24 -10.28 11.30
C GLY A 119 -17.94 -10.06 12.05
N ARG A 120 -17.95 -10.00 13.39
CA ARG A 120 -16.71 -9.97 14.17
C ARG A 120 -16.24 -11.39 14.46
N ASP A 121 -15.04 -11.68 14.01
CA ASP A 121 -14.29 -12.79 14.54
C ASP A 121 -13.91 -12.47 15.99
N ALA A 122 -14.59 -13.12 16.96
CA ALA A 122 -14.33 -12.93 18.38
C ALA A 122 -12.90 -13.34 18.77
N ALA A 123 -12.24 -14.15 17.95
CA ALA A 123 -10.86 -14.56 18.14
C ALA A 123 -9.84 -13.49 17.67
N ASN A 124 -10.26 -12.55 16.79
CA ASN A 124 -9.38 -11.47 16.35
C ASN A 124 -9.16 -10.46 17.49
N PRO A 125 -7.93 -10.30 18.00
CA PRO A 125 -7.64 -9.34 19.07
C PRO A 125 -7.67 -7.87 18.59
N PHE A 126 -7.75 -7.63 17.28
CA PHE A 126 -7.75 -6.29 16.70
C PHE A 126 -9.14 -5.82 16.31
N LEU A 127 -9.38 -4.52 16.49
CA LEU A 127 -10.45 -3.77 15.84
C LEU A 127 -9.97 -3.29 14.46
N LEU A 128 -8.82 -2.63 14.42
CA LEU A 128 -8.13 -2.31 13.18
C LEU A 128 -6.93 -3.22 13.04
N ASP A 129 -6.88 -3.97 11.96
CA ASP A 129 -5.74 -4.84 11.69
C ASP A 129 -4.45 -4.06 11.51
N PRO A 130 -3.30 -4.58 11.96
CA PRO A 130 -2.01 -4.01 11.63
C PRO A 130 -1.73 -4.11 10.12
N LEU A 131 -0.90 -3.20 9.61
CA LEU A 131 -0.47 -3.18 8.21
C LEU A 131 1.00 -3.63 8.07
N PRO A 132 1.35 -4.89 8.37
CA PRO A 132 2.74 -5.33 8.35
C PRO A 132 3.33 -5.35 6.94
N ASN A 133 2.49 -5.51 5.90
CA ASN A 133 2.90 -5.48 4.50
C ASN A 133 3.25 -4.08 3.97
N ALA A 134 2.95 -3.01 4.70
CA ALA A 134 3.36 -1.65 4.34
C ALA A 134 4.89 -1.48 4.26
N TYR A 135 5.65 -2.43 4.79
CA TYR A 135 7.08 -2.59 4.56
C TYR A 135 7.42 -2.75 3.07
N PHE A 136 6.55 -3.38 2.28
CA PHE A 136 6.70 -3.57 0.84
C PHE A 136 6.10 -2.39 0.08
N THR A 137 6.84 -1.29 0.00
CA THR A 137 6.36 -0.05 -0.63
C THR A 137 6.22 -0.13 -2.15
N ARG A 138 6.69 -1.22 -2.77
CA ARG A 138 6.61 -1.43 -4.22
C ARG A 138 5.17 -1.68 -4.69
N ASP A 139 4.42 -2.48 -3.93
CA ASP A 139 3.14 -3.01 -4.41
C ASP A 139 1.99 -1.99 -4.38
N PRO A 140 1.88 -1.10 -3.37
CA PRO A 140 0.82 -0.08 -3.32
C PRO A 140 0.93 1.00 -4.40
N GLN A 141 2.09 1.16 -5.03
CA GLN A 141 2.34 2.17 -6.07
C GLN A 141 3.51 1.78 -6.96
N ALA A 142 3.54 2.29 -8.18
CA ALA A 142 4.70 2.18 -9.06
C ALA A 142 5.02 3.50 -9.75
N SER A 143 6.30 3.89 -9.73
CA SER A 143 6.78 5.03 -10.52
C SER A 143 6.97 4.62 -11.97
N ILE A 144 6.29 5.30 -12.88
CA ILE A 144 6.32 5.04 -14.33
C ILE A 144 6.64 6.35 -15.04
N GLY A 145 7.89 6.49 -15.50
CA GLY A 145 8.36 7.74 -16.11
C GLY A 145 8.30 8.92 -15.14
N ASN A 146 7.56 9.96 -15.47
CA ASN A 146 7.37 11.16 -14.67
C ASN A 146 6.09 11.13 -13.80
N GLY A 147 5.42 9.98 -13.74
CA GLY A 147 4.21 9.82 -12.94
C GLY A 147 4.21 8.53 -12.13
N ILE A 148 3.06 8.24 -11.54
CA ILE A 148 2.87 7.15 -10.60
C ILE A 148 1.51 6.48 -10.82
N THR A 149 1.45 5.17 -10.56
CA THR A 149 0.19 4.47 -10.28
C THR A 149 -0.03 4.42 -8.78
N ILE A 150 -1.26 4.55 -8.34
CA ILE A 150 -1.69 4.29 -6.97
C ILE A 150 -2.65 3.11 -7.03
N ASN A 151 -2.27 2.01 -6.44
CA ASN A 151 -2.79 0.72 -6.81
C ASN A 151 -4.01 0.29 -5.99
N HIS A 152 -4.96 -0.37 -6.65
CA HIS A 152 -6.03 -1.10 -5.99
C HIS A 152 -5.55 -2.50 -5.64
N MET A 153 -5.18 -2.68 -4.37
CA MET A 153 -4.61 -3.93 -3.88
C MET A 153 -5.61 -5.07 -3.93
N THR A 154 -5.12 -6.25 -4.27
CA THR A 154 -5.93 -7.47 -4.42
C THR A 154 -6.56 -7.91 -3.10
N TYR A 155 -5.78 -7.92 -2.04
CA TYR A 155 -6.22 -8.38 -0.74
C TYR A 155 -6.67 -7.23 0.16
N LYS A 156 -7.82 -7.44 0.79
CA LYS A 156 -8.45 -6.44 1.67
C LYS A 156 -7.52 -5.94 2.77
N ALA A 157 -6.71 -6.84 3.33
CA ALA A 157 -5.73 -6.51 4.37
C ALA A 157 -4.66 -5.49 3.92
N ARG A 158 -4.45 -5.34 2.60
CA ARG A 158 -3.47 -4.41 2.03
C ARG A 158 -4.08 -3.17 1.38
N GLN A 159 -5.39 -3.14 1.19
CA GLN A 159 -6.04 -1.99 0.52
C GLN A 159 -5.75 -0.65 1.20
N PRO A 160 -5.73 -0.55 2.56
CA PRO A 160 -5.42 0.73 3.20
C PRO A 160 -3.99 1.24 2.97
N GLU A 161 -3.04 0.38 2.55
CA GLU A 161 -1.65 0.81 2.30
C GLU A 161 -1.56 1.89 1.22
N SER A 162 -2.28 1.74 0.12
CA SER A 162 -2.25 2.71 -0.98
C SER A 162 -2.99 4.03 -0.66
N LEU A 163 -3.81 4.06 0.39
CA LEU A 163 -4.45 5.29 0.86
C LEU A 163 -3.42 6.31 1.36
N PHE A 164 -2.37 5.86 2.05
CA PHE A 164 -1.28 6.75 2.48
C PHE A 164 -0.60 7.41 1.29
N THR A 165 -0.30 6.62 0.24
CA THR A 165 0.30 7.16 -0.98
C THR A 165 -0.63 8.14 -1.69
N GLU A 166 -1.92 7.83 -1.79
CA GLU A 166 -2.89 8.73 -2.40
C GLU A 166 -2.88 10.09 -1.73
N TYR A 167 -2.97 10.14 -0.40
CA TYR A 167 -2.99 11.41 0.33
C TYR A 167 -1.67 12.17 0.21
N VAL A 168 -0.53 11.47 0.26
CA VAL A 168 0.78 12.08 0.03
C VAL A 168 0.85 12.69 -1.37
N MET A 169 0.48 11.97 -2.42
CA MET A 169 0.55 12.49 -3.79
C MET A 169 -0.44 13.63 -4.03
N LYS A 170 -1.58 13.60 -3.38
CA LYS A 170 -2.67 14.58 -3.57
C LYS A 170 -2.46 15.88 -2.79
N TYR A 171 -1.84 15.81 -1.62
CA TYR A 171 -1.80 16.95 -0.70
C TYR A 171 -0.40 17.38 -0.25
N HIS A 172 0.61 16.48 -0.25
CA HIS A 172 1.93 16.85 0.25
C HIS A 172 2.61 17.88 -0.66
N PRO A 173 3.18 18.99 -0.11
CA PRO A 173 3.73 20.10 -0.91
C PRO A 173 4.85 19.70 -1.87
N SER A 174 5.56 18.60 -1.61
CA SER A 174 6.61 18.11 -2.50
C SER A 174 6.08 17.41 -3.74
N PHE A 175 4.85 16.88 -3.74
CA PHE A 175 4.30 16.02 -4.79
C PHE A 175 3.01 16.56 -5.42
N ALA A 176 2.15 17.21 -4.66
CA ALA A 176 0.85 17.68 -5.12
C ALA A 176 0.97 18.58 -6.38
N GLY A 177 0.33 18.14 -7.46
CA GLY A 177 0.35 18.83 -8.76
C GLY A 177 1.71 18.79 -9.50
N LYS A 178 2.68 18.01 -9.03
CA LYS A 178 4.03 17.90 -9.62
C LYS A 178 4.31 16.51 -10.18
N VAL A 179 3.53 15.52 -9.82
CA VAL A 179 3.64 14.14 -10.27
C VAL A 179 2.33 13.78 -10.95
N ASP A 180 2.40 13.28 -12.18
CA ASP A 180 1.22 12.79 -12.89
C ASP A 180 0.74 11.49 -12.25
N ILE A 181 -0.57 11.33 -12.07
CA ILE A 181 -1.19 10.09 -11.59
C ILE A 181 -1.79 9.39 -12.80
N TRP A 182 -1.14 8.31 -13.26
CA TRP A 182 -1.60 7.53 -14.41
C TRP A 182 -2.82 6.69 -14.10
N ARG A 183 -2.92 6.26 -12.86
CA ARG A 183 -4.04 5.48 -12.35
C ARG A 183 -4.14 5.71 -10.85
N ASP A 184 -5.34 5.98 -10.36
CA ASP A 184 -5.63 6.05 -8.94
C ASP A 184 -6.22 4.73 -8.41
N ARG A 185 -6.34 4.63 -7.10
CA ARG A 185 -6.86 3.44 -6.42
C ARG A 185 -8.38 3.24 -6.53
N ASP A 186 -9.11 4.23 -6.99
CA ASP A 186 -10.57 4.17 -7.15
C ASP A 186 -11.00 3.28 -8.32
N TYR A 187 -10.06 2.94 -9.21
CA TYR A 187 -10.30 1.92 -10.23
C TYR A 187 -10.38 0.54 -9.57
N LEU A 188 -11.56 -0.06 -9.57
CA LEU A 188 -11.88 -1.31 -8.86
C LEU A 188 -11.18 -2.58 -9.41
N THR A 189 -10.41 -2.47 -10.48
CA THR A 189 -9.65 -3.59 -11.02
C THR A 189 -8.27 -3.66 -10.38
N ARG A 190 -7.92 -4.84 -9.87
CA ARG A 190 -6.68 -5.04 -9.12
C ARG A 190 -5.43 -4.90 -9.99
N ILE A 191 -4.44 -4.19 -9.46
CA ILE A 191 -3.10 -4.05 -9.97
C ILE A 191 -2.14 -3.82 -8.79
N GLU A 192 -0.96 -4.38 -8.86
CA GLU A 192 0.08 -4.20 -7.83
C GLU A 192 1.43 -3.91 -8.49
N GLY A 193 2.21 -3.01 -7.87
CA GLY A 193 3.42 -2.46 -8.48
C GLY A 193 4.57 -3.44 -8.68
N GLY A 194 4.55 -4.61 -8.00
CA GLY A 194 5.48 -5.70 -8.28
C GLY A 194 5.32 -6.30 -9.67
N ASP A 195 4.16 -6.08 -10.31
CA ASP A 195 3.93 -6.44 -11.70
C ASP A 195 4.31 -5.34 -12.70
N GLU A 196 4.54 -4.10 -12.26
CA GLU A 196 4.75 -2.93 -13.13
C GLU A 196 6.24 -2.61 -13.30
N LEU A 197 6.87 -3.08 -14.37
CA LEU A 197 8.30 -2.98 -14.60
C LEU A 197 8.62 -2.06 -15.78
N VAL A 198 9.22 -0.92 -15.50
CA VAL A 198 9.72 0.00 -16.55
C VAL A 198 11.00 -0.58 -17.17
N LEU A 199 10.94 -0.99 -18.43
CA LEU A 199 12.09 -1.53 -19.15
C LEU A 199 12.96 -0.44 -19.77
N ASN A 200 12.33 0.63 -20.23
CA ASN A 200 12.99 1.84 -20.75
C ASN A 200 11.99 2.99 -20.78
N ASP A 201 12.36 4.11 -21.36
CA ASP A 201 11.55 5.32 -21.45
C ASP A 201 10.30 5.22 -22.37
N HIS A 202 10.12 4.10 -23.07
CA HIS A 202 8.98 3.85 -23.99
C HIS A 202 8.22 2.55 -23.68
N VAL A 203 8.84 1.60 -22.98
CA VAL A 203 8.32 0.24 -22.80
C VAL A 203 8.08 -0.06 -21.33
N LEU A 204 6.85 -0.44 -21.02
CA LEU A 204 6.41 -0.93 -19.71
C LEU A 204 6.05 -2.42 -19.84
N ALA A 205 6.67 -3.29 -19.04
CA ALA A 205 6.25 -4.67 -18.89
C ALA A 205 5.33 -4.79 -17.69
N ILE A 206 4.20 -5.49 -17.84
CA ILE A 206 3.25 -5.69 -16.75
C ILE A 206 2.87 -7.17 -16.67
N GLY A 207 3.00 -7.74 -15.46
CA GLY A 207 2.59 -9.12 -15.18
C GLY A 207 1.07 -9.29 -15.17
N VAL A 208 0.57 -10.29 -15.89
CA VAL A 208 -0.77 -10.83 -15.66
C VAL A 208 -0.62 -11.92 -14.61
N SER A 209 -0.99 -11.61 -13.39
CA SER A 209 -0.65 -12.43 -12.22
C SER A 209 -1.87 -12.72 -11.33
N GLN A 210 -1.63 -13.39 -10.21
CA GLN A 210 -2.63 -13.50 -9.15
C GLN A 210 -3.08 -12.12 -8.62
N ARG A 211 -2.20 -11.12 -8.67
CA ARG A 211 -2.39 -9.79 -8.09
C ARG A 211 -2.80 -8.71 -9.11
N THR A 212 -2.55 -8.93 -10.38
CA THR A 212 -2.82 -7.96 -11.44
C THR A 212 -3.67 -8.58 -12.54
N SER A 213 -4.79 -7.93 -12.85
CA SER A 213 -5.72 -8.39 -13.88
C SER A 213 -5.39 -7.79 -15.26
N SER A 214 -5.66 -8.55 -16.33
CA SER A 214 -5.52 -8.05 -17.72
C SER A 214 -6.34 -6.77 -17.96
N LYS A 215 -7.52 -6.67 -17.34
CA LYS A 215 -8.39 -5.48 -17.45
C LYS A 215 -7.73 -4.23 -16.86
N SER A 216 -6.95 -4.36 -15.78
CA SER A 216 -6.19 -3.24 -15.21
C SER A 216 -5.08 -2.79 -16.16
N ILE A 217 -4.38 -3.75 -16.77
CA ILE A 217 -3.31 -3.49 -17.73
C ILE A 217 -3.85 -2.72 -18.95
N GLU A 218 -4.97 -3.16 -19.51
CA GLU A 218 -5.63 -2.45 -20.60
C GLU A 218 -6.05 -1.02 -20.20
N GLY A 219 -6.57 -0.84 -18.98
CA GLY A 219 -6.94 0.47 -18.47
C GLY A 219 -5.73 1.39 -18.37
N LEU A 220 -4.65 0.93 -17.70
CA LEU A 220 -3.42 1.70 -17.55
C LEU A 220 -2.77 2.01 -18.93
N ALA A 221 -2.73 1.04 -19.83
CA ALA A 221 -2.18 1.25 -21.18
C ALA A 221 -2.94 2.36 -21.95
N LYS A 222 -4.27 2.38 -21.85
CA LYS A 222 -5.08 3.44 -22.47
C LYS A 222 -4.76 4.83 -21.91
N GLU A 223 -4.61 4.94 -20.60
CA GLU A 223 -4.24 6.20 -19.94
C GLU A 223 -2.84 6.67 -20.38
N LEU A 224 -1.85 5.76 -20.38
CA LEU A 224 -0.48 6.07 -20.80
C LEU A 224 -0.43 6.50 -22.27
N PHE A 225 -1.12 5.79 -23.16
CA PHE A 225 -1.10 6.09 -24.60
C PHE A 225 -1.88 7.37 -24.94
N ALA A 226 -2.88 7.73 -24.16
CA ALA A 226 -3.64 8.95 -24.36
C ALA A 226 -2.93 10.20 -23.81
N ASN A 227 -2.00 10.03 -22.88
CA ASN A 227 -1.33 11.14 -22.21
C ASN A 227 0.07 11.40 -22.80
N PRO A 228 0.28 12.53 -23.52
CA PRO A 228 1.56 12.84 -24.15
C PRO A 228 2.73 13.01 -23.15
N ASN A 229 2.43 13.25 -21.87
CA ASN A 229 3.45 13.37 -20.83
C ASN A 229 4.01 12.00 -20.42
N ALA A 230 3.26 10.91 -20.63
CA ALA A 230 3.68 9.57 -20.22
C ALA A 230 4.86 9.03 -21.03
N LYS A 231 4.97 9.39 -22.30
CA LYS A 231 6.00 8.95 -23.28
C LYS A 231 6.06 7.44 -23.53
N PHE A 232 5.18 6.66 -22.94
CA PHE A 232 5.09 5.22 -23.18
C PHE A 232 4.22 4.95 -24.41
N ASP A 233 4.71 4.13 -25.30
CA ASP A 233 4.00 3.71 -26.54
C ASP A 233 3.81 2.20 -26.61
N THR A 234 4.44 1.47 -25.71
CA THR A 234 4.41 0.01 -25.69
C THR A 234 4.19 -0.52 -24.26
N VAL A 235 3.16 -1.35 -24.12
CA VAL A 235 2.92 -2.15 -22.90
C VAL A 235 3.01 -3.63 -23.27
N VAL A 236 3.91 -4.35 -22.62
CA VAL A 236 4.11 -5.80 -22.79
C VAL A 236 3.44 -6.52 -21.64
N ALA A 237 2.31 -7.18 -21.89
CA ALA A 237 1.65 -8.02 -20.88
C ALA A 237 2.32 -9.40 -20.85
N ILE A 238 2.78 -9.82 -19.67
CA ILE A 238 3.49 -11.08 -19.46
C ILE A 238 2.65 -11.94 -18.51
N GLU A 239 2.13 -13.05 -19.01
CA GLU A 239 1.38 -14.00 -18.17
C GLU A 239 2.37 -14.84 -17.36
N ILE A 240 2.14 -14.89 -16.05
CA ILE A 240 2.90 -15.70 -15.11
C ILE A 240 1.97 -16.67 -14.36
N PRO A 241 2.49 -17.78 -13.80
CA PRO A 241 1.65 -18.71 -13.05
C PRO A 241 0.97 -18.05 -11.85
N HIS A 242 -0.32 -18.30 -11.70
CA HIS A 242 -1.14 -17.73 -10.62
C HIS A 242 -0.99 -18.56 -9.34
N ASN A 243 0.09 -18.38 -8.62
CA ASN A 243 0.34 -19.03 -7.33
C ASN A 243 1.05 -18.09 -6.35
N HIS A 244 1.11 -18.48 -5.09
CA HIS A 244 1.69 -17.64 -4.04
C HIS A 244 3.20 -17.39 -4.23
N ALA A 245 3.95 -18.38 -4.72
CA ALA A 245 5.39 -18.26 -4.93
C ALA A 245 5.77 -17.31 -6.08
N MET A 246 4.84 -17.11 -7.04
CA MET A 246 5.02 -16.24 -8.20
C MET A 246 3.95 -15.14 -8.21
N MET A 247 3.84 -14.42 -7.07
CA MET A 247 2.73 -13.46 -6.88
C MET A 247 2.79 -12.24 -7.80
N HIS A 248 3.99 -11.82 -8.21
CA HIS A 248 4.25 -10.68 -9.09
C HIS A 248 5.30 -11.01 -10.14
N LEU A 249 5.36 -10.21 -11.20
CA LEU A 249 6.36 -10.35 -12.26
C LEU A 249 7.79 -10.18 -11.73
N ASP A 250 8.02 -9.29 -10.77
CA ASP A 250 9.35 -9.04 -10.19
C ASP A 250 9.89 -10.22 -9.38
N THR A 251 9.05 -11.19 -9.00
CA THR A 251 9.50 -12.44 -8.35
C THR A 251 10.13 -13.43 -9.32
N VAL A 252 9.84 -13.31 -10.61
CA VAL A 252 10.30 -14.23 -11.67
C VAL A 252 11.10 -13.57 -12.77
N PHE A 253 11.10 -12.24 -12.82
CA PHE A 253 11.77 -11.46 -13.85
C PHE A 253 12.33 -10.15 -13.28
N THR A 254 13.60 -9.87 -13.49
CA THR A 254 14.24 -8.62 -13.05
C THR A 254 15.24 -8.14 -14.08
N MET A 255 15.12 -6.87 -14.48
CA MET A 255 16.09 -6.22 -15.34
C MET A 255 17.30 -5.78 -14.53
N VAL A 256 18.49 -6.33 -14.84
CA VAL A 256 19.77 -5.97 -14.18
C VAL A 256 20.41 -4.77 -14.87
N ASN A 257 20.37 -4.76 -16.19
CA ASN A 257 20.78 -3.62 -17.03
C ASN A 257 20.07 -3.71 -18.38
N LYS A 258 20.37 -2.76 -19.30
CA LYS A 258 19.70 -2.65 -20.61
C LYS A 258 19.69 -3.92 -21.48
N ALA A 259 20.59 -4.86 -21.23
CA ALA A 259 20.76 -6.07 -22.05
C ALA A 259 20.80 -7.36 -21.20
N GLN A 260 20.61 -7.26 -19.90
CA GLN A 260 20.71 -8.40 -18.98
C GLN A 260 19.49 -8.48 -18.07
N PHE A 261 18.91 -9.66 -18.01
CA PHE A 261 17.75 -9.96 -17.22
C PHE A 261 18.01 -11.22 -16.39
N ILE A 262 17.48 -11.25 -15.19
CA ILE A 262 17.36 -12.46 -14.39
C ILE A 262 15.95 -12.97 -14.54
N VAL A 263 15.81 -14.25 -14.84
CA VAL A 263 14.51 -14.92 -14.97
C VAL A 263 14.52 -16.20 -14.14
N PHE A 264 13.37 -16.50 -13.56
CA PHE A 264 13.14 -17.82 -12.95
C PHE A 264 12.71 -18.78 -14.07
N PRO A 265 13.37 -19.93 -14.25
CA PRO A 265 13.13 -20.87 -15.33
C PRO A 265 11.80 -21.63 -15.16
#